data_1be30b1c21e75413ff3d4c39e3792449
#
_entry.id   1be30b1c21e75413ff3d4c39e3792449
#
_cell.length_a   1.000
_cell.length_b   1.000
_cell.length_c   1.000
_cell.angle_alpha   90.00
_cell.angle_beta   90.00
_cell.angle_gamma   90.00
#
_symmetry.space_group_name_H-M   'P 1'
#
loop_
_entity.id
_entity.type
_entity.pdbx_description
1 polymer ?
#
loop_
_entity_poly.entity_id
_entity_poly.type
_entity_poly.pdbx_seq_one_letter_code
_entity_poly.pdbx_strand_id
1 'polypeptide(L)'
;EFVVGTSTLGRTYSFAANFMPILDEETEFAIKWSNLADAQINEGIRDPIKAFEYMNRYYVLEGNKRVSVLKYYNAVSIPAYVTRKIPKMSDDYDIRLYYEYMKFNEITGLCSVEFSKLGNANKLLALVGHKGRWNEDVKEKFAKVMFDFSKVYNFRGGNRLSIKLGDAITVFMEVYGFKAMLKMSESEYNTNIIRVWKEFAAEAEHQSVNLVLDPTEVQEKKSLLNYLIPQTPKKLKVVFLYPREPKTSAWLYSHELGRMYLDETFSD
;
A
#
# COMPACT_ATOMS: atom_id res chain seq x y z
N GLU A 1 -1.07 -2.04 -5.87
CA GLU A 1 -0.07 -2.53 -4.91
C GLU A 1 -0.17 -4.04 -4.74
N PHE A 2 -1.35 -4.59 -4.45
CA PHE A 2 -1.55 -6.03 -4.21
C PHE A 2 -1.46 -6.93 -5.47
N VAL A 3 -1.56 -6.36 -6.67
CA VAL A 3 -1.38 -7.11 -7.92
C VAL A 3 0.11 -7.20 -8.23
N VAL A 4 0.70 -8.37 -8.00
CA VAL A 4 2.17 -8.55 -8.00
C VAL A 4 2.71 -9.37 -9.16
N GLY A 5 1.85 -10.04 -9.92
CA GLY A 5 2.33 -10.88 -11.03
C GLY A 5 1.21 -11.42 -11.91
N THR A 6 1.63 -12.18 -12.93
CA THR A 6 0.75 -12.94 -13.81
C THR A 6 0.87 -14.44 -13.53
N SER A 7 -0.25 -15.16 -13.61
CA SER A 7 -0.26 -16.62 -13.53
C SER A 7 -0.03 -17.30 -14.87
N THR A 8 0.10 -16.52 -15.95
CA THR A 8 0.27 -17.02 -17.33
C THR A 8 1.70 -16.86 -17.79
N LEU A 9 2.46 -17.95 -17.89
CA LEU A 9 3.88 -17.96 -18.27
C LEU A 9 4.19 -17.12 -19.53
N GLY A 10 3.39 -17.25 -20.59
CA GLY A 10 3.61 -16.48 -21.83
C GLY A 10 3.47 -14.96 -21.69
N ARG A 11 3.02 -14.45 -20.54
CA ARG A 11 2.89 -13.01 -20.30
C ARG A 11 4.10 -12.42 -19.58
N THR A 12 4.95 -13.24 -18.99
CA THR A 12 6.20 -12.79 -18.35
C THR A 12 7.18 -12.17 -19.35
N TYR A 13 7.07 -12.49 -20.63
CA TYR A 13 7.86 -11.91 -21.71
C TYR A 13 7.26 -10.62 -22.31
N SER A 14 6.04 -10.27 -21.93
CA SER A 14 5.33 -9.10 -22.45
C SER A 14 5.29 -7.92 -21.49
N PHE A 15 5.51 -8.18 -20.21
CA PHE A 15 5.41 -7.17 -19.15
C PHE A 15 6.57 -7.26 -18.17
N ALA A 16 7.06 -6.12 -17.74
CA ALA A 16 7.95 -5.99 -16.60
C ALA A 16 7.21 -6.34 -15.29
N ALA A 17 7.94 -6.48 -14.17
CA ALA A 17 7.37 -6.79 -12.86
C ALA A 17 6.32 -5.76 -12.38
N ASN A 18 6.43 -4.52 -12.80
CA ASN A 18 5.46 -3.46 -12.55
C ASN A 18 4.28 -3.44 -13.54
N PHE A 19 4.17 -4.42 -14.44
CA PHE A 19 3.20 -4.54 -15.52
C PHE A 19 3.38 -3.54 -16.67
N MET A 20 4.48 -2.80 -16.74
CA MET A 20 4.75 -1.98 -17.92
C MET A 20 5.12 -2.86 -19.12
N PRO A 21 4.68 -2.49 -20.34
CA PRO A 21 5.02 -3.21 -21.57
C PRO A 21 6.54 -3.23 -21.80
N ILE A 22 7.05 -4.36 -22.30
CA ILE A 22 8.46 -4.52 -22.70
C ILE A 22 8.60 -4.92 -24.18
N LEU A 23 7.50 -5.05 -24.90
CA LEU A 23 7.49 -5.33 -26.33
C LEU A 23 7.53 -4.05 -27.14
N ASP A 24 8.16 -4.14 -28.32
CA ASP A 24 8.33 -3.02 -29.25
C ASP A 24 7.01 -2.38 -29.71
N GLU A 25 7.06 -1.10 -30.03
CA GLU A 25 5.91 -0.28 -30.41
C GLU A 25 5.23 -0.72 -31.72
N GLU A 26 5.97 -1.41 -32.62
CA GLU A 26 5.46 -1.90 -33.89
C GLU A 26 4.67 -3.23 -33.81
N THR A 27 4.48 -3.74 -32.59
CA THR A 27 3.80 -5.02 -32.37
C THR A 27 2.27 -4.89 -32.29
N GLU A 28 1.55 -5.95 -32.67
CA GLU A 28 0.10 -6.07 -32.40
C GLU A 28 -0.24 -5.86 -30.91
N PHE A 29 0.71 -6.19 -30.05
CA PHE A 29 0.59 -5.96 -28.62
C PHE A 29 0.48 -4.46 -28.31
N ALA A 30 1.35 -3.63 -28.88
CA ALA A 30 1.37 -2.20 -28.69
C ALA A 30 0.08 -1.54 -29.19
N ILE A 31 -0.40 -1.93 -30.36
CA ILE A 31 -1.68 -1.45 -30.92
C ILE A 31 -2.84 -1.75 -29.94
N LYS A 32 -2.93 -2.98 -29.43
CA LYS A 32 -3.97 -3.37 -28.49
C LYS A 32 -3.83 -2.68 -27.13
N TRP A 33 -2.61 -2.36 -26.71
CA TRP A 33 -2.35 -1.62 -25.48
C TRP A 33 -2.78 -0.15 -25.63
N SER A 34 -2.41 0.48 -26.76
CA SER A 34 -2.80 1.87 -27.06
C SER A 34 -4.31 2.04 -27.15
N ASN A 35 -5.00 1.12 -27.84
CA ASN A 35 -6.47 1.15 -27.89
C ASN A 35 -7.12 1.05 -26.50
N LEU A 36 -6.54 0.25 -25.59
CA LEU A 36 -7.01 0.17 -24.22
C LEU A 36 -6.68 1.45 -23.41
N ALA A 37 -5.54 2.09 -23.69
CA ALA A 37 -5.19 3.37 -23.09
C ALA A 37 -6.16 4.48 -23.53
N ASP A 38 -6.51 4.53 -24.81
CA ASP A 38 -7.51 5.45 -25.32
C ASP A 38 -8.89 5.21 -24.70
N ALA A 39 -9.31 3.95 -24.57
CA ALA A 39 -10.55 3.59 -23.89
C ALA A 39 -10.52 4.01 -22.40
N GLN A 40 -9.39 3.87 -21.74
CA GLN A 40 -9.25 4.34 -20.35
C GLN A 40 -9.40 5.86 -20.21
N ILE A 41 -8.85 6.62 -21.15
CA ILE A 41 -8.97 8.09 -21.15
C ILE A 41 -10.40 8.55 -21.44
N ASN A 42 -11.06 7.92 -22.41
CA ASN A 42 -12.36 8.37 -22.90
C ASN A 42 -13.54 7.90 -22.05
N GLU A 43 -13.52 6.64 -21.61
CA GLU A 43 -14.69 5.97 -21.00
C GLU A 43 -14.37 5.32 -19.64
N GLY A 44 -13.10 5.05 -19.37
CA GLY A 44 -12.64 4.24 -18.25
C GLY A 44 -12.86 2.73 -18.49
N ILE A 45 -11.85 1.94 -18.16
CA ILE A 45 -11.92 0.47 -18.26
C ILE A 45 -12.73 -0.06 -17.07
N ARG A 46 -13.89 -0.64 -17.36
CA ARG A 46 -14.80 -1.22 -16.36
C ARG A 46 -14.83 -2.74 -16.37
N ASP A 47 -14.34 -3.37 -17.44
CA ASP A 47 -14.34 -4.82 -17.59
C ASP A 47 -13.46 -5.48 -16.52
N PRO A 48 -14.00 -6.40 -15.71
CA PRO A 48 -13.24 -7.06 -14.68
C PRO A 48 -12.17 -7.96 -15.28
N ILE A 49 -11.02 -8.03 -14.61
CA ILE A 49 -9.99 -9.02 -14.88
C ILE A 49 -10.30 -10.33 -14.18
N LYS A 50 -9.57 -11.41 -14.50
CA LYS A 50 -9.55 -12.63 -13.70
C LYS A 50 -8.20 -12.78 -13.02
N ALA A 51 -8.21 -13.08 -11.73
CA ALA A 51 -7.00 -13.23 -10.94
C ALA A 51 -7.12 -14.37 -9.92
N PHE A 52 -5.98 -14.95 -9.58
CA PHE A 52 -5.86 -15.77 -8.38
C PHE A 52 -5.39 -14.89 -7.22
N GLU A 53 -5.96 -15.10 -6.05
CA GLU A 53 -5.42 -14.59 -4.79
C GLU A 53 -4.71 -15.74 -4.06
N TYR A 54 -3.48 -15.49 -3.63
CA TYR A 54 -2.68 -16.38 -2.79
C TYR A 54 -1.88 -15.55 -1.80
N MET A 55 -2.01 -15.83 -0.52
CA MET A 55 -1.31 -15.13 0.55
C MET A 55 -1.45 -13.60 0.48
N ASN A 56 -2.68 -13.12 0.23
CA ASN A 56 -3.03 -11.70 0.07
C ASN A 56 -2.28 -11.00 -1.09
N ARG A 57 -1.87 -11.74 -2.09
CA ARG A 57 -1.28 -11.23 -3.34
C ARG A 57 -2.07 -11.74 -4.52
N TYR A 58 -2.22 -10.89 -5.54
CA TYR A 58 -3.05 -11.18 -6.70
C TYR A 58 -2.19 -11.44 -7.92
N TYR A 59 -2.48 -12.54 -8.60
CA TYR A 59 -1.79 -12.99 -9.81
C TYR A 59 -2.79 -13.02 -10.97
N VAL A 60 -2.56 -12.19 -11.97
CA VAL A 60 -3.49 -12.00 -13.09
C VAL A 60 -3.50 -13.24 -13.97
N LEU A 61 -4.68 -13.84 -14.15
CA LEU A 61 -4.94 -14.92 -15.08
C LEU A 61 -5.31 -14.37 -16.46
N GLU A 62 -6.25 -13.41 -16.50
CA GLU A 62 -6.77 -12.79 -17.71
C GLU A 62 -6.91 -11.28 -17.51
N GLY A 63 -6.53 -10.49 -18.54
CA GLY A 63 -6.62 -9.04 -18.50
C GLY A 63 -5.31 -8.33 -18.17
N ASN A 64 -4.14 -8.96 -18.41
CA ASN A 64 -2.83 -8.38 -18.12
C ASN A 64 -2.64 -6.99 -18.76
N LYS A 65 -3.13 -6.76 -20.01
CA LYS A 65 -3.07 -5.45 -20.67
C LYS A 65 -3.93 -4.41 -19.96
N ARG A 66 -5.13 -4.80 -19.47
CA ARG A 66 -5.99 -3.92 -18.65
C ARG A 66 -5.29 -3.51 -17.36
N VAL A 67 -4.66 -4.47 -16.66
CA VAL A 67 -3.86 -4.17 -15.46
C VAL A 67 -2.71 -3.22 -15.79
N SER A 68 -2.01 -3.44 -16.91
CA SER A 68 -0.91 -2.58 -17.37
C SER A 68 -1.37 -1.14 -17.56
N VAL A 69 -2.44 -0.93 -18.33
CA VAL A 69 -3.01 0.40 -18.60
C VAL A 69 -3.50 1.05 -17.31
N LEU A 70 -4.26 0.33 -16.48
CA LEU A 70 -4.79 0.87 -15.22
C LEU A 70 -3.67 1.24 -14.23
N LYS A 71 -2.59 0.46 -14.17
CA LYS A 71 -1.41 0.81 -13.37
C LYS A 71 -0.67 2.03 -13.95
N TYR A 72 -0.55 2.14 -15.26
CA TYR A 72 0.06 3.29 -15.93
C TYR A 72 -0.66 4.60 -15.60
N TYR A 73 -2.00 4.57 -15.53
CA TYR A 73 -2.83 5.72 -15.15
C TYR A 73 -3.08 5.82 -13.63
N ASN A 74 -2.33 5.09 -12.80
CA ASN A 74 -2.44 5.14 -11.35
C ASN A 74 -3.86 4.88 -10.82
N ALA A 75 -4.60 3.97 -11.44
CA ALA A 75 -5.94 3.60 -10.99
C ALA A 75 -5.89 3.07 -9.55
N VAL A 76 -6.77 3.58 -8.69
CA VAL A 76 -6.85 3.23 -7.27
C VAL A 76 -7.29 1.78 -7.08
N SER A 77 -8.15 1.27 -7.97
CA SER A 77 -8.69 -0.08 -7.92
C SER A 77 -8.88 -0.66 -9.31
N ILE A 78 -8.88 -1.99 -9.39
CA ILE A 78 -9.09 -2.75 -10.62
C ILE A 78 -10.22 -3.76 -10.34
N PRO A 79 -11.35 -3.70 -11.07
CA PRO A 79 -12.41 -4.69 -10.93
C PRO A 79 -11.90 -6.08 -11.30
N ALA A 80 -12.20 -7.08 -10.49
CA ALA A 80 -11.69 -8.43 -10.71
C ALA A 80 -12.64 -9.53 -10.22
N TYR A 81 -12.71 -10.63 -10.98
CA TYR A 81 -13.16 -11.91 -10.47
C TYR A 81 -11.96 -12.65 -9.87
N VAL A 82 -12.00 -12.88 -8.56
CA VAL A 82 -10.88 -13.45 -7.82
C VAL A 82 -11.20 -14.87 -7.36
N THR A 83 -10.31 -15.80 -7.72
CA THR A 83 -10.32 -17.16 -7.17
C THR A 83 -9.26 -17.29 -6.10
N ARG A 84 -9.65 -17.44 -4.85
CA ARG A 84 -8.74 -17.60 -3.72
C ARG A 84 -8.14 -19.01 -3.71
N LYS A 85 -6.81 -19.08 -3.66
CA LYS A 85 -6.02 -20.31 -3.46
C LYS A 85 -5.55 -20.34 -2.01
N ILE A 86 -6.14 -21.21 -1.22
CA ILE A 86 -5.83 -21.32 0.21
C ILE A 86 -4.69 -22.31 0.39
N PRO A 87 -3.55 -21.93 1.00
CA PRO A 87 -2.48 -22.85 1.32
C PRO A 87 -2.96 -23.90 2.35
N LYS A 88 -2.35 -25.07 2.34
CA LYS A 88 -2.60 -26.06 3.38
C LYS A 88 -2.13 -25.50 4.74
N MET A 89 -3.00 -25.63 5.76
CA MET A 89 -2.64 -25.19 7.12
C MET A 89 -1.39 -25.89 7.61
N SER A 90 -0.46 -25.14 8.17
CA SER A 90 0.77 -25.60 8.79
C SER A 90 1.17 -24.67 9.93
N ASP A 91 2.23 -25.04 10.67
CA ASP A 91 2.79 -24.22 11.75
C ASP A 91 3.66 -23.06 11.24
N ASP A 92 3.82 -22.93 9.92
CA ASP A 92 4.52 -21.82 9.29
C ASP A 92 3.87 -20.49 9.68
N TYR A 93 4.72 -19.52 10.08
CA TYR A 93 4.28 -18.25 10.61
C TYR A 93 3.41 -17.47 9.60
N ASP A 94 3.84 -17.42 8.34
CA ASP A 94 3.14 -16.65 7.30
C ASP A 94 1.80 -17.31 6.94
N ILE A 95 1.74 -18.64 6.96
CA ILE A 95 0.48 -19.37 6.74
C ILE A 95 -0.49 -19.10 7.88
N ARG A 96 -0.05 -19.15 9.13
CA ARG A 96 -0.89 -18.83 10.29
C ARG A 96 -1.39 -17.39 10.25
N LEU A 97 -0.51 -16.45 9.91
CA LEU A 97 -0.85 -15.03 9.76
C LEU A 97 -1.89 -14.83 8.65
N TYR A 98 -1.72 -15.54 7.53
CA TYR A 98 -2.70 -15.49 6.43
C TYR A 98 -4.08 -16.05 6.84
N TYR A 99 -4.14 -17.10 7.63
CA TYR A 99 -5.41 -17.61 8.16
C TYR A 99 -6.10 -16.61 9.11
N GLU A 100 -5.35 -15.91 9.95
CA GLU A 100 -5.89 -14.80 10.74
C GLU A 100 -6.41 -13.67 9.84
N TYR A 101 -5.65 -13.31 8.81
CA TYR A 101 -6.07 -12.32 7.82
C TYR A 101 -7.38 -12.74 7.11
N MET A 102 -7.50 -14.00 6.68
CA MET A 102 -8.74 -14.49 6.04
C MET A 102 -9.94 -14.33 6.95
N LYS A 103 -9.80 -14.68 8.22
CA LYS A 103 -10.87 -14.51 9.22
C LYS A 103 -11.21 -13.04 9.44
N PHE A 104 -10.20 -12.17 9.52
CA PHE A 104 -10.39 -10.73 9.61
C PHE A 104 -11.16 -10.21 8.38
N ASN A 105 -10.74 -10.57 7.18
CA ASN A 105 -11.40 -10.21 5.93
C ASN A 105 -12.86 -10.72 5.86
N GLU A 106 -13.13 -11.93 6.31
CA GLU A 106 -14.49 -12.48 6.36
C GLU A 106 -15.41 -11.66 7.28
N ILE A 107 -14.90 -11.19 8.42
CA ILE A 107 -15.67 -10.41 9.40
C ILE A 107 -15.85 -8.96 8.93
N THR A 108 -14.78 -8.34 8.42
CA THR A 108 -14.76 -6.91 8.11
C THR A 108 -15.12 -6.57 6.67
N GLY A 109 -14.89 -7.51 5.74
CA GLY A 109 -14.94 -7.25 4.29
C GLY A 109 -13.76 -6.40 3.77
N LEU A 110 -12.75 -6.13 4.60
CA LEU A 110 -11.60 -5.29 4.25
C LEU A 110 -10.41 -6.15 3.82
N CYS A 111 -9.94 -5.99 2.59
CA CYS A 111 -8.77 -6.71 2.05
C CYS A 111 -7.49 -5.87 2.02
N SER A 112 -7.57 -4.57 2.34
CA SER A 112 -6.43 -3.65 2.29
C SER A 112 -5.67 -3.51 3.62
N VAL A 113 -6.16 -4.09 4.71
CA VAL A 113 -5.53 -4.01 6.03
C VAL A 113 -4.60 -5.20 6.21
N GLU A 114 -3.30 -4.96 6.17
CA GLU A 114 -2.28 -5.99 6.39
C GLU A 114 -1.75 -5.96 7.82
N PHE A 115 -1.46 -7.14 8.34
CA PHE A 115 -0.79 -7.36 9.62
C PHE A 115 0.51 -8.10 9.39
N SER A 116 1.48 -7.89 10.26
CA SER A 116 2.73 -8.64 10.31
C SER A 116 2.89 -9.44 11.59
N LYS A 117 1.95 -9.32 12.54
CA LYS A 117 1.97 -10.06 13.81
C LYS A 117 0.71 -10.86 14.06
N LEU A 118 0.94 -12.11 14.47
CA LEU A 118 -0.13 -13.00 14.91
C LEU A 118 -0.86 -12.38 16.12
N GLY A 119 -2.17 -12.49 16.12
CA GLY A 119 -3.05 -11.98 17.19
C GLY A 119 -3.52 -10.54 17.00
N ASN A 120 -2.80 -9.69 16.25
CA ASN A 120 -3.15 -8.28 16.10
C ASN A 120 -4.47 -8.08 15.33
N ALA A 121 -4.78 -8.91 14.36
CA ALA A 121 -6.06 -8.87 13.68
C ALA A 121 -7.24 -9.13 14.66
N ASN A 122 -7.09 -10.12 15.53
CA ASN A 122 -8.10 -10.43 16.56
C ASN A 122 -8.21 -9.31 17.60
N LYS A 123 -7.08 -8.72 18.03
CA LYS A 123 -7.08 -7.56 18.94
C LYS A 123 -7.80 -6.38 18.34
N LEU A 124 -7.52 -6.05 17.05
CA LEU A 124 -8.19 -4.95 16.36
C LEU A 124 -9.70 -5.14 16.32
N LEU A 125 -10.18 -6.35 15.98
CA LEU A 125 -11.60 -6.68 16.01
C LEU A 125 -12.22 -6.45 17.40
N ALA A 126 -11.53 -6.88 18.45
CA ALA A 126 -11.99 -6.70 19.84
C ALA A 126 -12.03 -5.21 20.23
N LEU A 127 -11.04 -4.41 19.83
CA LEU A 127 -10.97 -2.98 20.13
C LEU A 127 -12.05 -2.16 19.43
N VAL A 128 -12.40 -2.52 18.19
CA VAL A 128 -13.55 -1.92 17.48
C VAL A 128 -14.87 -2.30 18.17
N GLY A 129 -14.95 -3.51 18.75
CA GLY A 129 -16.03 -3.92 19.63
C GLY A 129 -17.35 -4.25 18.92
N HIS A 130 -17.35 -4.43 17.59
CA HIS A 130 -18.55 -4.84 16.86
C HIS A 130 -18.68 -6.37 16.83
N LYS A 131 -19.89 -6.86 17.16
CA LYS A 131 -20.17 -8.31 17.14
C LYS A 131 -20.64 -8.75 15.74
N GLY A 132 -20.05 -9.84 15.23
CA GLY A 132 -20.37 -10.41 13.93
C GLY A 132 -19.74 -9.63 12.76
N ARG A 133 -20.29 -9.83 11.56
CA ARG A 133 -19.80 -9.15 10.35
C ARG A 133 -20.06 -7.66 10.42
N TRP A 134 -19.07 -6.88 9.98
CA TRP A 134 -19.18 -5.42 9.97
C TRP A 134 -20.22 -4.96 8.93
N ASN A 135 -21.13 -4.12 9.37
CA ASN A 135 -22.04 -3.40 8.50
C ASN A 135 -21.35 -2.16 7.90
N GLU A 136 -22.01 -1.47 6.96
CA GLU A 136 -21.42 -0.33 6.27
C GLU A 136 -21.08 0.82 7.23
N ASP A 137 -21.89 1.09 8.25
CA ASP A 137 -21.61 2.14 9.25
C ASP A 137 -20.29 1.90 10.00
N VAL A 138 -20.03 0.66 10.40
CA VAL A 138 -18.76 0.31 11.09
C VAL A 138 -17.58 0.40 10.12
N LYS A 139 -17.76 -0.04 8.87
CA LYS A 139 -16.73 0.05 7.84
C LYS A 139 -16.36 1.51 7.53
N GLU A 140 -17.34 2.38 7.35
CA GLU A 140 -17.12 3.81 7.10
C GLU A 140 -16.39 4.49 8.26
N LYS A 141 -16.82 4.23 9.49
CA LYS A 141 -16.15 4.73 10.70
C LYS A 141 -14.71 4.24 10.80
N PHE A 142 -14.49 2.97 10.53
CA PHE A 142 -13.14 2.40 10.56
C PHE A 142 -12.27 2.95 9.42
N ALA A 143 -12.82 3.08 8.21
CA ALA A 143 -12.11 3.66 7.07
C ALA A 143 -11.67 5.11 7.35
N LYS A 144 -12.54 5.91 7.99
CA LYS A 144 -12.19 7.27 8.45
C LYS A 144 -11.02 7.24 9.43
N VAL A 145 -11.09 6.40 10.46
CA VAL A 145 -10.02 6.26 11.47
C VAL A 145 -8.70 5.82 10.82
N MET A 146 -8.77 4.84 9.90
CA MET A 146 -7.60 4.36 9.16
C MET A 146 -6.99 5.48 8.30
N PHE A 147 -7.81 6.26 7.62
CA PHE A 147 -7.35 7.37 6.77
C PHE A 147 -6.65 8.45 7.63
N ASP A 148 -7.33 8.94 8.66
CA ASP A 148 -6.81 10.01 9.53
C ASP A 148 -5.51 9.58 10.23
N PHE A 149 -5.47 8.35 10.75
CA PHE A 149 -4.28 7.79 11.38
C PHE A 149 -3.14 7.61 10.37
N SER A 150 -3.40 6.94 9.23
CA SER A 150 -2.36 6.60 8.25
C SER A 150 -1.70 7.83 7.64
N LYS A 151 -2.49 8.89 7.38
CA LYS A 151 -1.98 10.17 6.88
C LYS A 151 -0.90 10.72 7.81
N VAL A 152 -1.18 10.84 9.09
CA VAL A 152 -0.26 11.41 10.07
C VAL A 152 0.89 10.44 10.39
N TYR A 153 0.60 9.15 10.54
CA TYR A 153 1.59 8.12 10.83
C TYR A 153 2.66 8.04 9.73
N ASN A 154 2.26 8.01 8.46
CA ASN A 154 3.17 7.97 7.33
C ASN A 154 3.97 9.28 7.19
N PHE A 155 3.33 10.42 7.40
CA PHE A 155 3.99 11.72 7.42
C PHE A 155 5.12 11.79 8.46
N ARG A 156 4.94 11.12 9.62
CA ARG A 156 5.95 11.01 10.68
C ARG A 156 7.01 9.93 10.43
N GLY A 157 6.94 9.24 9.31
CA GLY A 157 7.91 8.20 8.93
C GLY A 157 7.51 6.79 9.37
N GLY A 158 6.25 6.56 9.72
CA GLY A 158 5.71 5.25 10.10
C GLY A 158 5.88 4.19 9.02
N ASN A 159 5.84 4.59 7.75
CA ASN A 159 6.09 3.72 6.61
C ASN A 159 7.54 3.18 6.50
N ARG A 160 8.46 3.66 7.35
CA ARG A 160 9.84 3.18 7.45
C ARG A 160 10.01 2.11 8.53
N LEU A 161 9.04 1.97 9.42
CA LEU A 161 9.03 0.90 10.40
C LEU A 161 8.70 -0.42 9.73
N SER A 162 9.23 -1.52 10.25
CA SER A 162 9.03 -2.87 9.70
C SER A 162 7.64 -3.46 9.96
N ILE A 163 6.80 -2.78 10.75
CA ILE A 163 5.43 -3.22 11.03
C ILE A 163 4.45 -2.77 9.95
N LYS A 164 3.39 -3.54 9.77
CA LYS A 164 2.29 -3.18 8.87
C LYS A 164 1.35 -2.15 9.51
N LEU A 165 0.61 -1.44 8.67
CA LEU A 165 -0.32 -0.40 9.14
C LEU A 165 -1.39 -0.95 10.10
N GLY A 166 -1.85 -2.19 9.88
CA GLY A 166 -2.77 -2.88 10.78
C GLY A 166 -2.21 -3.10 12.18
N ASP A 167 -0.91 -3.38 12.30
CA ASP A 167 -0.26 -3.51 13.61
C ASP A 167 -0.14 -2.15 14.30
N ALA A 168 0.31 -1.14 13.56
CA ALA A 168 0.49 0.20 14.10
C ALA A 168 -0.84 0.79 14.62
N ILE A 169 -1.92 0.68 13.84
CA ILE A 169 -3.23 1.18 14.30
C ILE A 169 -3.77 0.38 15.47
N THR A 170 -3.45 -0.92 15.57
CA THR A 170 -3.84 -1.75 16.71
C THR A 170 -3.18 -1.22 17.98
N VAL A 171 -1.87 -0.98 17.98
CA VAL A 171 -1.13 -0.39 19.10
C VAL A 171 -1.71 0.96 19.49
N PHE A 172 -1.97 1.83 18.52
CA PHE A 172 -2.55 3.14 18.80
C PHE A 172 -3.96 3.05 19.38
N MET A 173 -4.77 2.12 18.88
CA MET A 173 -6.14 1.89 19.35
C MET A 173 -6.18 1.24 20.74
N GLU A 174 -5.18 0.44 21.13
CA GLU A 174 -5.02 -0.07 22.50
C GLU A 174 -4.87 1.09 23.52
N VAL A 175 -4.16 2.15 23.13
CA VAL A 175 -3.92 3.31 24.01
C VAL A 175 -5.13 4.24 24.09
N TYR A 176 -5.74 4.57 22.97
CA TYR A 176 -6.76 5.63 22.92
C TYR A 176 -8.19 5.12 22.76
N GLY A 177 -8.37 3.92 22.24
CA GLY A 177 -9.67 3.32 21.94
C GLY A 177 -10.34 3.86 20.67
N PHE A 178 -11.07 3.00 19.99
CA PHE A 178 -11.73 3.30 18.72
C PHE A 178 -12.67 4.52 18.76
N LYS A 179 -13.47 4.62 19.83
CA LYS A 179 -14.46 5.73 20.00
C LYS A 179 -13.79 7.10 20.14
N ALA A 180 -12.63 7.16 20.78
CA ALA A 180 -11.87 8.40 20.91
C ALA A 180 -11.25 8.79 19.57
N MET A 181 -10.67 7.81 18.86
CA MET A 181 -10.07 8.03 17.54
C MET A 181 -11.05 8.61 16.52
N LEU A 182 -12.33 8.23 16.57
CA LEU A 182 -13.38 8.79 15.69
C LEU A 182 -13.58 10.30 15.85
N LYS A 183 -13.22 10.85 17.00
CA LYS A 183 -13.42 12.27 17.37
C LYS A 183 -12.12 13.08 17.32
N MET A 184 -10.96 12.41 17.17
CA MET A 184 -9.67 13.09 17.13
C MET A 184 -9.55 14.01 15.92
N SER A 185 -9.06 15.21 16.14
CA SER A 185 -8.58 16.11 15.12
C SER A 185 -7.20 15.65 14.59
N GLU A 186 -6.79 16.16 13.42
CA GLU A 186 -5.46 15.86 12.85
C GLU A 186 -4.33 16.28 13.80
N SER A 187 -4.47 17.41 14.50
CA SER A 187 -3.50 17.88 15.50
C SER A 187 -3.40 16.92 16.70
N GLU A 188 -4.51 16.36 17.16
CA GLU A 188 -4.51 15.36 18.24
C GLU A 188 -3.87 14.05 17.77
N TYR A 189 -4.17 13.56 16.54
CA TYR A 189 -3.46 12.42 15.97
C TYR A 189 -1.96 12.67 15.95
N ASN A 190 -1.53 13.86 15.48
CA ASN A 190 -0.12 14.21 15.42
C ASN A 190 0.57 14.17 16.79
N THR A 191 -0.01 14.79 17.79
CA THR A 191 0.52 14.81 19.16
C THR A 191 0.56 13.41 19.77
N ASN A 192 -0.50 12.64 19.58
CA ASN A 192 -0.67 11.34 20.19
C ASN A 192 0.20 10.26 19.50
N ILE A 193 0.39 10.34 18.18
CA ILE A 193 1.32 9.45 17.44
C ILE A 193 2.76 9.66 17.94
N ILE A 194 3.18 10.91 18.18
CA ILE A 194 4.50 11.18 18.76
C ILE A 194 4.64 10.55 20.15
N ARG A 195 3.62 10.61 20.98
CA ARG A 195 3.65 10.03 22.33
C ARG A 195 3.78 8.50 22.31
N VAL A 196 3.13 7.84 21.36
CA VAL A 196 3.11 6.37 21.20
C VAL A 196 4.24 5.86 20.28
N TRP A 197 5.13 6.75 19.83
CA TRP A 197 6.15 6.38 18.84
C TRP A 197 7.10 5.27 19.30
N LYS A 198 7.42 5.24 20.59
CA LYS A 198 8.31 4.21 21.17
C LYS A 198 7.67 2.82 21.12
N GLU A 199 6.36 2.74 21.30
CA GLU A 199 5.60 1.49 21.20
C GLU A 199 5.58 0.97 19.77
N PHE A 200 5.43 1.86 18.76
CA PHE A 200 5.57 1.45 17.35
C PHE A 200 6.98 0.93 17.04
N ALA A 201 8.01 1.60 17.54
CA ALA A 201 9.38 1.18 17.35
C ALA A 201 9.68 -0.17 18.04
N ALA A 202 9.21 -0.35 19.28
CA ALA A 202 9.35 -1.62 20.00
C ALA A 202 8.61 -2.76 19.29
N GLU A 203 7.42 -2.48 18.74
CA GLU A 203 6.67 -3.45 17.95
C GLU A 203 7.42 -3.84 16.66
N ALA A 204 8.15 -2.89 16.05
CA ALA A 204 8.99 -3.12 14.87
C ALA A 204 10.25 -3.95 15.19
N GLU A 205 10.89 -3.73 16.34
CA GLU A 205 12.13 -4.44 16.74
C GLU A 205 11.90 -5.93 16.98
N HIS A 206 10.75 -6.32 17.50
CA HIS A 206 10.40 -7.73 17.70
C HIS A 206 10.34 -8.57 16.40
N GLN A 207 10.36 -7.93 15.23
CA GLN A 207 10.43 -8.62 13.93
C GLN A 207 11.86 -8.80 13.40
N SER A 208 12.84 -8.07 13.91
CA SER A 208 14.19 -8.00 13.36
C SER A 208 15.17 -9.02 13.97
N VAL A 209 14.74 -10.25 14.22
CA VAL A 209 15.69 -11.36 14.37
C VAL A 209 16.06 -11.84 12.96
N ASN A 210 16.81 -11.02 12.22
CA ASN A 210 17.52 -11.48 11.05
C ASN A 210 18.71 -12.32 11.53
N LEU A 211 18.62 -13.63 11.39
CA LEU A 211 19.80 -14.50 11.42
C LEU A 211 20.68 -14.07 10.25
N VAL A 212 21.72 -13.28 10.53
CA VAL A 212 22.79 -13.00 9.57
C VAL A 212 23.59 -14.30 9.45
N LEU A 213 23.29 -15.08 8.40
CA LEU A 213 23.99 -16.33 8.10
C LEU A 213 25.33 -16.09 7.40
N ASP A 214 25.65 -14.86 7.00
CA ASP A 214 26.93 -14.50 6.38
C ASP A 214 27.56 -13.30 7.10
N PRO A 215 28.73 -13.49 7.78
CA PRO A 215 29.42 -12.42 8.49
C PRO A 215 30.14 -11.42 7.58
N THR A 216 30.09 -11.58 6.25
CA THR A 216 30.76 -10.70 5.30
C THR A 216 29.86 -9.59 4.75
N GLU A 217 28.54 -9.66 4.91
CA GLU A 217 27.65 -8.54 4.64
C GLU A 217 27.61 -7.58 5.83
N VAL A 218 28.61 -6.71 5.91
CA VAL A 218 28.56 -5.52 6.75
C VAL A 218 27.55 -4.56 6.12
N GLN A 219 26.27 -4.76 6.39
CA GLN A 219 25.28 -3.69 6.19
C GLN A 219 25.70 -2.54 7.11
N GLU A 220 25.94 -1.37 6.50
CA GLU A 220 26.10 -0.14 7.27
C GLU A 220 25.00 -0.09 8.31
N LYS A 221 25.38 -0.10 9.59
CA LYS A 221 24.47 0.07 10.72
C LYS A 221 23.77 1.43 10.53
N LYS A 222 22.66 1.45 9.83
CA LYS A 222 21.74 2.59 9.89
C LYS A 222 21.38 2.72 11.36
N SER A 223 21.87 3.79 11.97
CA SER A 223 21.72 4.02 13.41
C SER A 223 20.28 3.78 13.83
N LEU A 224 20.04 2.81 14.70
CA LEU A 224 18.72 2.50 15.28
C LEU A 224 18.06 3.76 15.90
N LEU A 225 18.88 4.74 16.33
CA LEU A 225 18.44 6.04 16.80
C LEU A 225 17.54 6.80 15.80
N ASN A 226 17.72 6.59 14.48
CA ASN A 226 16.87 7.23 13.47
C ASN A 226 15.45 6.66 13.41
N TYR A 227 15.21 5.48 13.96
CA TYR A 227 13.88 4.87 14.04
C TYR A 227 13.16 5.19 15.35
N LEU A 228 13.90 5.55 16.40
CA LEU A 228 13.36 5.82 17.74
C LEU A 228 12.76 7.22 17.88
N ILE A 229 12.96 8.12 16.92
CA ILE A 229 12.49 9.49 16.99
C ILE A 229 11.54 9.76 15.82
N PRO A 230 10.30 10.23 16.06
CA PRO A 230 9.41 10.67 15.00
C PRO A 230 10.07 11.81 14.24
N GLN A 231 10.12 11.70 12.92
CA GLN A 231 10.80 12.71 12.11
C GLN A 231 9.98 14.00 12.10
N THR A 232 10.65 15.11 12.36
CA THR A 232 10.14 16.42 11.95
C THR A 232 10.24 16.53 10.43
N PRO A 233 9.24 17.05 9.74
CA PRO A 233 9.30 17.24 8.30
C PRO A 233 10.53 18.10 7.97
N LYS A 234 11.48 17.51 7.26
CA LYS A 234 12.60 18.27 6.69
C LYS A 234 12.07 19.01 5.47
N LYS A 235 12.53 20.24 5.23
CA LYS A 235 12.26 20.91 3.95
C LYS A 235 12.66 19.99 2.81
N LEU A 236 11.69 19.59 2.00
CA LEU A 236 11.91 18.70 0.87
C LEU A 236 12.47 19.53 -0.28
N LYS A 237 13.70 19.22 -0.73
CA LYS A 237 14.21 19.78 -1.97
C LYS A 237 13.78 18.88 -3.12
N VAL A 238 12.89 19.38 -3.95
CA VAL A 238 12.43 18.68 -5.16
C VAL A 238 13.19 19.24 -6.35
N VAL A 239 13.80 18.36 -7.15
CA VAL A 239 14.51 18.73 -8.37
C VAL A 239 13.79 18.07 -9.55
N PHE A 240 13.39 18.88 -10.51
CA PHE A 240 12.77 18.42 -11.76
C PHE A 240 13.85 18.37 -12.84
N LEU A 241 14.09 17.18 -13.40
CA LEU A 241 15.04 16.99 -14.49
C LEU A 241 14.27 16.84 -15.80
N TYR A 242 14.52 17.76 -16.73
CA TYR A 242 13.95 17.72 -18.07
C TYR A 242 15.01 17.35 -19.10
N PRO A 243 14.72 16.46 -20.05
CA PRO A 243 15.65 16.08 -21.11
C PRO A 243 15.90 17.20 -22.14
N ARG A 244 15.02 18.19 -22.16
CA ARG A 244 15.09 19.40 -23.01
C ARG A 244 14.25 20.52 -22.40
N GLU A 245 14.27 21.70 -23.03
CA GLU A 245 13.51 22.84 -22.55
C GLU A 245 11.99 22.53 -22.50
N PRO A 246 11.31 22.79 -21.36
CA PRO A 246 9.91 22.43 -21.16
C PRO A 246 8.94 22.96 -22.24
N LYS A 247 9.21 24.15 -22.76
CA LYS A 247 8.36 24.80 -23.80
C LYS A 247 8.41 24.09 -25.17
N THR A 248 9.33 23.16 -25.38
CA THR A 248 9.49 22.47 -26.66
C THR A 248 8.55 21.28 -26.84
N SER A 249 7.80 20.90 -25.81
CA SER A 249 6.87 19.76 -25.85
C SER A 249 5.69 20.03 -24.93
N ALA A 250 4.47 19.78 -25.40
CA ALA A 250 3.25 19.91 -24.62
C ALA A 250 3.28 19.03 -23.37
N TRP A 251 3.87 17.84 -23.47
CA TRP A 251 4.05 16.92 -22.34
C TRP A 251 5.01 17.49 -21.28
N LEU A 252 6.18 17.99 -21.68
CA LEU A 252 7.12 18.62 -20.77
C LEU A 252 6.55 19.90 -20.15
N TYR A 253 5.77 20.67 -20.93
CA TYR A 253 5.14 21.88 -20.45
C TYR A 253 4.07 21.59 -19.38
N SER A 254 3.32 20.51 -19.50
CA SER A 254 2.34 20.12 -18.45
C SER A 254 3.02 19.73 -17.13
N HIS A 255 4.20 19.09 -17.20
CA HIS A 255 5.01 18.82 -16.01
C HIS A 255 5.59 20.11 -15.39
N GLU A 256 6.00 21.06 -16.23
CA GLU A 256 6.48 22.37 -15.75
C GLU A 256 5.36 23.17 -15.06
N LEU A 257 4.13 23.13 -15.57
CA LEU A 257 2.98 23.72 -14.89
C LEU A 257 2.72 23.07 -13.52
N GLY A 258 2.86 21.73 -13.43
CA GLY A 258 2.80 21.02 -12.15
C GLY A 258 3.90 21.44 -11.18
N ARG A 259 5.14 21.63 -11.67
CA ARG A 259 6.25 22.14 -10.86
C ARG A 259 5.95 23.57 -10.35
N MET A 260 5.48 24.44 -11.22
CA MET A 260 5.13 25.84 -10.85
C MET A 260 4.02 25.86 -9.80
N TYR A 261 3.00 25.01 -9.94
CA TYR A 261 1.94 24.88 -8.96
C TYR A 261 2.44 24.41 -7.59
N LEU A 262 3.36 23.43 -7.56
CA LEU A 262 3.98 22.97 -6.32
C LEU A 262 4.82 24.07 -5.67
N ASP A 263 5.58 24.81 -6.48
CA ASP A 263 6.41 25.93 -6.03
C ASP A 263 5.54 27.03 -5.40
N GLU A 264 4.46 27.42 -6.07
CA GLU A 264 3.49 28.42 -5.57
C GLU A 264 2.75 27.95 -4.30
N THR A 265 2.44 26.65 -4.20
CA THR A 265 1.63 26.12 -3.10
C THR A 265 2.46 25.84 -1.83
N PHE A 266 3.75 25.50 -1.99
CA PHE A 266 4.62 25.02 -0.90
C PHE A 266 5.90 25.85 -0.70
N SER A 267 6.05 26.99 -1.41
CA SER A 267 7.14 27.92 -1.18
C SER A 267 6.83 28.81 0.02
N ASP A 268 7.28 28.37 1.19
CA ASP A 268 7.44 29.19 2.41
C ASP A 268 8.90 29.35 2.75
#